data_d7f78550c4013e88849e3e6ad48f8d76
#
_entry.id   d7f78550c4013e88849e3e6ad48f8d76
#
_cell.length_a   1.000
_cell.length_b   1.000
_cell.length_c   1.000
_cell.angle_alpha   90.00
_cell.angle_beta   90.00
_cell.angle_gamma   90.00
#
_symmetry.space_group_name_H-M   'P 1'
#
loop_
_entity.id
_entity.type
_entity.pdbx_description
1 polymer ?
#
loop_
_entity_poly.entity_id
_entity_poly.type
_entity_poly.pdbx_seq_one_letter_code
_entity_poly.pdbx_strand_id
1 'polypeptide(L)'
;MRDLSNIKNLIIKIGSSSLCDDEGNINKEKILNLIQQIAYIKRKGISITLVSSGAINAGVHVMNLECRPQTIPQKQALAAIGQASLMQIYEDLFSLFNLKCAQILLNHDDFDDRKRLMNFNNAMQALIEYDVVPIINENDTLAVEEIKVGDNDTLASLVVPAVNADMVVLVSDIDGLYDDNPHTNKNARLIRNVDGITKEIESMAKDASSKVGTGGMITKIRAAKVCNDFGCDMAIVNGNQPNVLIDLIEGKDVGTYFDGKPGRLLNSRQHWIMYRSMPKGTIVVDEGAKKALVTCHSSLLPKGIIEVRGNFLISQIIDIVDGNDNLLARGMVNYSSDEIRLIKGLNTSEIEDVL
;
A
#
# COMPACT_ATOMS: atom_id res chain seq x y z
N MET A 1 -2.97 27.33 3.72
CA MET A 1 -4.18 26.51 3.57
C MET A 1 -3.96 25.70 2.30
N ARG A 2 -4.08 24.39 2.38
CA ARG A 2 -3.89 23.48 1.23
C ARG A 2 -5.10 23.60 0.31
N ASP A 3 -4.90 23.62 -1.01
CA ASP A 3 -6.02 23.60 -1.95
C ASP A 3 -6.37 22.13 -2.27
N LEU A 4 -7.42 21.62 -1.65
CA LEU A 4 -7.94 20.28 -1.82
C LEU A 4 -9.31 20.27 -2.52
N SER A 5 -9.67 21.36 -3.20
CA SER A 5 -10.97 21.52 -3.88
C SER A 5 -11.19 20.55 -5.05
N ASN A 6 -10.12 19.99 -5.60
CA ASN A 6 -10.16 19.11 -6.77
C ASN A 6 -10.31 17.61 -6.40
N ILE A 7 -10.33 17.26 -5.12
CA ILE A 7 -10.45 15.87 -4.68
C ILE A 7 -11.87 15.37 -4.94
N LYS A 8 -11.97 14.29 -5.71
CA LYS A 8 -13.23 13.59 -6.04
C LYS A 8 -13.24 12.17 -5.49
N ASN A 9 -12.10 11.50 -5.47
CA ASN A 9 -11.95 10.12 -5.03
C ASN A 9 -10.92 10.06 -3.91
N LEU A 10 -11.36 9.66 -2.71
CA LEU A 10 -10.56 9.62 -1.51
C LEU A 10 -10.45 8.18 -0.98
N ILE A 11 -9.23 7.69 -0.77
CA ILE A 11 -8.99 6.47 -0.02
C ILE A 11 -8.67 6.85 1.42
N ILE A 12 -9.35 6.23 2.38
CA ILE A 12 -9.07 6.39 3.81
C ILE A 12 -8.62 5.04 4.36
N LYS A 13 -7.36 4.94 4.77
CA LYS A 13 -6.86 3.74 5.46
C LYS A 13 -6.93 3.97 6.96
N ILE A 14 -7.53 3.03 7.67
CA ILE A 14 -7.71 3.09 9.13
C ILE A 14 -6.88 1.99 9.77
N GLY A 15 -5.91 2.38 10.60
CA GLY A 15 -5.08 1.46 11.37
C GLY A 15 -5.85 0.79 12.51
N SER A 16 -5.39 -0.38 12.97
CA SER A 16 -6.04 -1.10 14.08
C SER A 16 -6.05 -0.30 15.39
N SER A 17 -5.02 0.50 15.65
CA SER A 17 -4.97 1.42 16.81
C SER A 17 -6.08 2.49 16.79
N SER A 18 -6.50 2.91 15.60
CA SER A 18 -7.61 3.88 15.43
C SER A 18 -8.99 3.24 15.53
N LEU A 19 -9.08 1.91 15.48
CA LEU A 19 -10.33 1.15 15.61
C LEU A 19 -10.51 0.52 17.00
N CYS A 20 -9.41 0.39 17.76
CA CYS A 20 -9.41 -0.27 19.05
C CYS A 20 -9.22 0.72 20.20
N ASP A 21 -9.59 0.29 21.41
CA ASP A 21 -9.20 0.92 22.66
C ASP A 21 -7.76 0.54 23.05
N ASP A 22 -7.30 1.01 24.20
CA ASP A 22 -5.94 0.74 24.71
C ASP A 22 -5.73 -0.74 25.10
N GLU A 23 -6.81 -1.49 25.32
CA GLU A 23 -6.81 -2.92 25.60
C GLU A 23 -6.80 -3.76 24.32
N GLY A 24 -6.97 -3.13 23.15
CA GLY A 24 -7.01 -3.76 21.84
C GLY A 24 -8.38 -4.26 21.39
N ASN A 25 -9.46 -3.95 22.15
CA ASN A 25 -10.82 -4.28 21.78
C ASN A 25 -11.37 -3.29 20.75
N ILE A 26 -12.29 -3.74 19.91
CA ILE A 26 -12.96 -2.85 18.95
C ILE A 26 -13.78 -1.78 19.68
N ASN A 27 -13.46 -0.53 19.41
CA ASN A 27 -14.13 0.63 20.00
C ASN A 27 -15.14 1.24 19.01
N LYS A 28 -16.43 0.95 19.23
CA LYS A 28 -17.51 1.43 18.36
C LYS A 28 -17.64 2.97 18.35
N GLU A 29 -17.27 3.66 19.42
CA GLU A 29 -17.33 5.13 19.47
C GLU A 29 -16.27 5.77 18.57
N LYS A 30 -15.04 5.23 18.57
CA LYS A 30 -13.99 5.66 17.65
C LYS A 30 -14.43 5.45 16.20
N ILE A 31 -15.00 4.28 15.88
CA ILE A 31 -15.50 3.96 14.53
C ILE A 31 -16.65 4.90 14.15
N LEU A 32 -17.61 5.14 15.05
CA LEU A 32 -18.72 6.05 14.80
C LEU A 32 -18.22 7.47 14.50
N ASN A 33 -17.27 7.97 15.25
CA ASN A 33 -16.68 9.30 15.03
C ASN A 33 -16.03 9.40 13.63
N LEU A 34 -15.29 8.37 13.21
CA LEU A 34 -14.71 8.31 11.85
C LEU A 34 -15.80 8.27 10.78
N ILE A 35 -16.86 7.45 10.98
CA ILE A 35 -17.96 7.34 10.00
C ILE A 35 -18.77 8.65 9.91
N GLN A 36 -18.94 9.39 11.01
CA GLN A 36 -19.54 10.73 10.97
C GLN A 36 -18.77 11.69 10.06
N GLN A 37 -17.44 11.69 10.17
CA GLN A 37 -16.57 12.50 9.31
C GLN A 37 -16.65 12.04 7.85
N ILE A 38 -16.64 10.74 7.61
CA ILE A 38 -16.80 10.15 6.26
C ILE A 38 -18.14 10.56 5.66
N ALA A 39 -19.22 10.47 6.43
CA ALA A 39 -20.55 10.87 5.98
C ALA A 39 -20.61 12.37 5.62
N TYR A 40 -19.91 13.22 6.38
CA TYR A 40 -19.77 14.64 6.06
C TYR A 40 -19.04 14.85 4.72
N ILE A 41 -17.91 14.15 4.52
CA ILE A 41 -17.11 14.25 3.30
C ILE A 41 -17.89 13.73 2.08
N LYS A 42 -18.63 12.62 2.22
CA LYS A 42 -19.50 12.11 1.15
C LYS A 42 -20.57 13.11 0.71
N ARG A 43 -21.15 13.85 1.66
CA ARG A 43 -22.13 14.91 1.33
C ARG A 43 -21.54 16.06 0.50
N LYS A 44 -20.23 16.25 0.50
CA LYS A 44 -19.52 17.18 -0.39
C LYS A 44 -19.34 16.62 -1.82
N GLY A 45 -19.83 15.41 -2.11
CA GLY A 45 -19.72 14.77 -3.44
C GLY A 45 -18.41 14.02 -3.66
N ILE A 46 -17.64 13.74 -2.59
CA ILE A 46 -16.38 12.98 -2.66
C ILE A 46 -16.70 11.49 -2.50
N SER A 47 -16.25 10.67 -3.46
CA SER A 47 -16.31 9.22 -3.37
C SER A 47 -15.28 8.70 -2.36
N ILE A 48 -15.71 7.77 -1.50
CA ILE A 48 -14.86 7.23 -0.42
C ILE A 48 -14.64 5.74 -0.64
N THR A 49 -13.39 5.31 -0.50
CA THR A 49 -13.00 3.91 -0.35
C THR A 49 -12.27 3.77 0.98
N LEU A 50 -12.68 2.80 1.80
CA LEU A 50 -11.99 2.48 3.05
C LEU A 50 -11.02 1.33 2.85
N VAL A 51 -9.85 1.40 3.50
CA VAL A 51 -8.96 0.26 3.72
C VAL A 51 -8.87 0.06 5.23
N SER A 52 -9.49 -1.02 5.70
CA SER A 52 -9.65 -1.29 7.13
C SER A 52 -8.59 -2.29 7.63
N SER A 53 -8.39 -2.28 8.93
CA SER A 53 -7.57 -3.24 9.67
C SER A 53 -8.37 -3.80 10.84
N GLY A 54 -7.75 -4.63 11.69
CA GLY A 54 -8.31 -5.01 12.99
C GLY A 54 -9.18 -6.26 12.98
N ALA A 55 -9.26 -7.03 11.88
CA ALA A 55 -10.04 -8.26 11.83
C ALA A 55 -9.61 -9.27 12.91
N ILE A 56 -8.30 -9.50 13.09
CA ILE A 56 -7.80 -10.40 14.16
C ILE A 56 -8.19 -9.87 15.54
N ASN A 57 -8.08 -8.57 15.81
CA ASN A 57 -8.46 -7.98 17.08
C ASN A 57 -9.97 -8.12 17.34
N ALA A 58 -10.79 -7.92 16.31
CA ALA A 58 -12.24 -8.17 16.40
C ALA A 58 -12.53 -9.65 16.74
N GLY A 59 -11.80 -10.60 16.15
CA GLY A 59 -11.92 -12.02 16.48
C GLY A 59 -11.51 -12.35 17.91
N VAL A 60 -10.42 -11.77 18.41
CA VAL A 60 -10.00 -11.89 19.83
C VAL A 60 -11.12 -11.43 20.75
N HIS A 61 -11.73 -10.28 20.46
CA HIS A 61 -12.83 -9.71 21.22
C HIS A 61 -14.09 -10.58 21.20
N VAL A 62 -14.52 -11.04 20.01
CA VAL A 62 -15.70 -11.93 19.83
C VAL A 62 -15.53 -13.25 20.60
N MET A 63 -14.31 -13.79 20.62
CA MET A 63 -13.99 -15.06 21.32
C MET A 63 -13.66 -14.86 22.80
N ASN A 64 -13.66 -13.62 23.30
CA ASN A 64 -13.29 -13.28 24.67
C ASN A 64 -11.95 -13.88 25.12
N LEU A 65 -10.93 -13.82 24.24
CA LEU A 65 -9.61 -14.35 24.55
C LEU A 65 -8.80 -13.35 25.36
N GLU A 66 -8.17 -13.82 26.44
CA GLU A 66 -7.30 -13.00 27.29
C GLU A 66 -5.98 -12.62 26.61
N CYS A 67 -5.52 -13.44 25.67
CA CYS A 67 -4.24 -13.25 24.99
C CYS A 67 -4.39 -13.37 23.47
N ARG A 68 -3.62 -12.57 22.75
CA ARG A 68 -3.54 -12.65 21.28
C ARG A 68 -2.80 -13.93 20.88
N PRO A 69 -3.36 -14.75 19.97
CA PRO A 69 -2.75 -15.99 19.53
C PRO A 69 -1.44 -15.76 18.77
N GLN A 70 -0.53 -16.72 18.92
CA GLN A 70 0.80 -16.64 18.33
C GLN A 70 0.92 -17.41 17.01
N THR A 71 0.12 -18.49 16.84
CA THR A 71 0.23 -19.35 15.65
C THR A 71 -0.54 -18.80 14.47
N ILE A 72 -0.04 -19.04 13.25
CA ILE A 72 -0.68 -18.61 12.00
C ILE A 72 -2.11 -19.15 11.88
N PRO A 73 -2.39 -20.45 12.06
CA PRO A 73 -3.77 -20.95 11.93
C PRO A 73 -4.75 -20.31 12.92
N GLN A 74 -4.31 -20.00 14.13
CA GLN A 74 -5.14 -19.31 15.11
C GLN A 74 -5.43 -17.86 14.69
N LYS A 75 -4.42 -17.14 14.18
CA LYS A 75 -4.59 -15.78 13.63
C LYS A 75 -5.56 -15.78 12.44
N GLN A 76 -5.42 -16.74 11.53
CA GLN A 76 -6.31 -16.91 10.37
C GLN A 76 -7.76 -17.19 10.81
N ALA A 77 -7.97 -18.09 11.76
CA ALA A 77 -9.30 -18.37 12.29
C ALA A 77 -9.93 -17.15 12.95
N LEU A 78 -9.16 -16.39 13.74
CA LEU A 78 -9.65 -15.16 14.37
C LEU A 78 -9.92 -14.06 13.34
N ALA A 79 -9.11 -13.95 12.30
CA ALA A 79 -9.39 -13.02 11.20
C ALA A 79 -10.74 -13.35 10.54
N ALA A 80 -11.03 -14.63 10.28
CA ALA A 80 -12.31 -15.06 9.71
C ALA A 80 -13.50 -14.70 10.61
N ILE A 81 -13.41 -14.97 11.92
CA ILE A 81 -14.46 -14.62 12.90
C ILE A 81 -14.62 -13.11 13.00
N GLY A 82 -13.49 -12.40 13.16
CA GLY A 82 -13.49 -10.97 13.42
C GLY A 82 -13.86 -10.13 12.20
N GLN A 83 -13.52 -10.57 10.99
CA GLN A 83 -13.89 -9.85 9.77
C GLN A 83 -15.41 -9.75 9.62
N ALA A 84 -16.14 -10.82 9.90
CA ALA A 84 -17.61 -10.82 9.88
C ALA A 84 -18.17 -9.82 10.91
N SER A 85 -17.68 -9.85 12.14
CA SER A 85 -18.09 -8.92 13.21
C SER A 85 -17.76 -7.47 12.87
N LEU A 86 -16.57 -7.21 12.32
CA LEU A 86 -16.13 -5.88 11.93
C LEU A 86 -17.04 -5.31 10.82
N MET A 87 -17.38 -6.12 9.82
CA MET A 87 -18.30 -5.70 8.76
C MET A 87 -19.70 -5.39 9.28
N GLN A 88 -20.22 -6.19 10.23
CA GLN A 88 -21.49 -5.89 10.86
C GLN A 88 -21.47 -4.54 11.57
N ILE A 89 -20.38 -4.23 12.29
CA ILE A 89 -20.22 -2.92 12.95
C ILE A 89 -20.21 -1.78 11.92
N TYR A 90 -19.50 -1.95 10.82
CA TYR A 90 -19.48 -0.94 9.75
C TYR A 90 -20.88 -0.75 9.14
N GLU A 91 -21.59 -1.84 8.82
CA GLU A 91 -22.94 -1.80 8.23
C GLU A 91 -23.91 -1.07 9.16
N ASP A 92 -23.95 -1.45 10.44
CA ASP A 92 -24.79 -0.83 11.45
C ASP A 92 -24.52 0.68 11.54
N LEU A 93 -23.26 1.09 11.63
CA LEU A 93 -22.88 2.48 11.80
C LEU A 93 -23.06 3.32 10.52
N PHE A 94 -22.76 2.80 9.33
CA PHE A 94 -23.02 3.49 8.07
C PHE A 94 -24.51 3.67 7.82
N SER A 95 -25.35 2.72 8.24
CA SER A 95 -26.80 2.80 8.10
C SER A 95 -27.42 4.00 8.83
N LEU A 96 -26.81 4.45 9.95
CA LEU A 96 -27.23 5.65 10.67
C LEU A 96 -27.16 6.94 9.82
N PHE A 97 -26.33 6.92 8.77
CA PHE A 97 -26.15 8.04 7.85
C PHE A 97 -26.75 7.78 6.45
N ASN A 98 -27.57 6.73 6.30
CA ASN A 98 -28.14 6.27 5.03
C ASN A 98 -27.05 5.94 3.98
N LEU A 99 -25.88 5.50 4.42
CA LEU A 99 -24.80 5.05 3.56
C LEU A 99 -24.78 3.51 3.53
N LYS A 100 -24.42 2.96 2.37
CA LYS A 100 -24.21 1.53 2.17
C LYS A 100 -22.72 1.24 2.07
N CYS A 101 -22.28 0.09 2.56
CA CYS A 101 -20.92 -0.37 2.40
C CYS A 101 -20.88 -1.78 1.78
N ALA A 102 -19.73 -2.15 1.23
CA ALA A 102 -19.51 -3.46 0.64
C ALA A 102 -18.11 -3.95 0.98
N GLN A 103 -17.98 -5.23 1.33
CA GLN A 103 -16.70 -5.85 1.65
C GLN A 103 -15.96 -6.30 0.40
N ILE A 104 -14.64 -6.04 0.36
CA ILE A 104 -13.69 -6.61 -0.59
C ILE A 104 -12.49 -7.14 0.19
N LEU A 105 -12.13 -8.41 -0.02
CA LEU A 105 -10.94 -9.03 0.55
C LEU A 105 -9.95 -9.33 -0.56
N LEU A 106 -8.70 -8.90 -0.37
CA LEU A 106 -7.64 -9.03 -1.36
C LEU A 106 -6.44 -9.79 -0.78
N ASN A 107 -5.81 -10.58 -1.64
CA ASN A 107 -4.50 -11.16 -1.39
C ASN A 107 -3.47 -10.50 -2.32
N HIS A 108 -2.20 -10.75 -2.06
CA HIS A 108 -1.11 -10.29 -2.92
C HIS A 108 -1.27 -10.81 -4.36
N ASP A 109 -1.62 -12.09 -4.51
CA ASP A 109 -1.80 -12.74 -5.82
C ASP A 109 -2.90 -12.09 -6.68
N ASP A 110 -3.87 -11.39 -6.08
CA ASP A 110 -4.92 -10.68 -6.81
C ASP A 110 -4.36 -9.47 -7.58
N PHE A 111 -3.24 -8.92 -7.13
CA PHE A 111 -2.52 -7.86 -7.84
C PHE A 111 -1.55 -8.41 -8.89
N ASP A 112 -1.05 -9.64 -8.73
CA ASP A 112 -0.14 -10.30 -9.65
C ASP A 112 -0.87 -10.87 -10.87
N ASP A 113 -2.10 -11.35 -10.71
CA ASP A 113 -2.92 -11.88 -11.79
C ASP A 113 -3.67 -10.76 -12.52
N ARG A 114 -3.33 -10.55 -13.80
CA ARG A 114 -3.98 -9.51 -14.62
C ARG A 114 -5.50 -9.64 -14.73
N LYS A 115 -6.02 -10.87 -14.77
CA LYS A 115 -7.47 -11.12 -14.90
C LYS A 115 -8.19 -10.80 -13.59
N ARG A 116 -7.62 -11.21 -12.46
CA ARG A 116 -8.16 -10.89 -11.11
C ARG A 116 -8.12 -9.39 -10.88
N LEU A 117 -7.02 -8.73 -11.21
CA LEU A 117 -6.89 -7.28 -11.11
C LEU A 117 -7.93 -6.54 -11.96
N MET A 118 -8.17 -7.00 -13.18
CA MET A 118 -9.21 -6.41 -14.04
C MET A 118 -10.61 -6.59 -13.44
N ASN A 119 -10.93 -7.77 -12.92
CA ASN A 119 -12.21 -8.03 -12.26
C ASN A 119 -12.38 -7.18 -11.01
N PHE A 120 -11.32 -7.03 -10.19
CA PHE A 120 -11.29 -6.14 -9.05
C PHE A 120 -11.57 -4.67 -9.46
N ASN A 121 -10.87 -4.15 -10.46
CA ASN A 121 -11.10 -2.80 -10.95
C ASN A 121 -12.54 -2.59 -11.42
N ASN A 122 -13.11 -3.54 -12.16
CA ASN A 122 -14.50 -3.46 -12.63
C ASN A 122 -15.50 -3.46 -11.46
N ALA A 123 -15.28 -4.30 -10.46
CA ALA A 123 -16.11 -4.34 -9.27
C ALA A 123 -16.04 -3.01 -8.48
N MET A 124 -14.84 -2.43 -8.34
CA MET A 124 -14.66 -1.14 -7.66
C MET A 124 -15.41 -0.02 -8.39
N GLN A 125 -15.31 0.05 -9.71
CA GLN A 125 -16.04 1.06 -10.51
C GLN A 125 -17.55 0.92 -10.34
N ALA A 126 -18.09 -0.31 -10.41
CA ALA A 126 -19.51 -0.55 -10.21
C ALA A 126 -19.99 -0.15 -8.80
N LEU A 127 -19.20 -0.42 -7.75
CA LEU A 127 -19.54 0.00 -6.39
C LEU A 127 -19.57 1.53 -6.25
N ILE A 128 -18.64 2.24 -6.89
CA ILE A 128 -18.62 3.70 -6.93
C ILE A 128 -19.86 4.23 -7.65
N GLU A 129 -20.23 3.64 -8.79
CA GLU A 129 -21.44 4.00 -9.55
C GLU A 129 -22.74 3.78 -8.75
N TYR A 130 -22.78 2.75 -7.91
CA TYR A 130 -23.90 2.50 -6.99
C TYR A 130 -23.88 3.39 -5.73
N ASP A 131 -22.91 4.28 -5.60
CA ASP A 131 -22.70 5.14 -4.43
C ASP A 131 -22.51 4.35 -3.11
N VAL A 132 -21.95 3.14 -3.20
CA VAL A 132 -21.61 2.28 -2.07
C VAL A 132 -20.18 2.58 -1.63
N VAL A 133 -19.90 2.56 -0.33
CA VAL A 133 -18.55 2.70 0.24
C VAL A 133 -17.87 1.32 0.24
N PRO A 134 -16.85 1.08 -0.62
CA PRO A 134 -16.09 -0.16 -0.55
C PRO A 134 -15.23 -0.17 0.72
N ILE A 135 -15.23 -1.29 1.44
CA ILE A 135 -14.37 -1.54 2.59
C ILE A 135 -13.44 -2.70 2.22
N ILE A 136 -12.18 -2.35 1.99
CA ILE A 136 -11.14 -3.28 1.57
C ILE A 136 -10.34 -3.71 2.79
N ASN A 137 -10.00 -4.99 2.88
CA ASN A 137 -9.04 -5.52 3.84
C ASN A 137 -8.20 -6.63 3.19
N GLU A 138 -7.08 -6.98 3.80
CA GLU A 138 -6.35 -8.19 3.43
C GLU A 138 -7.18 -9.42 3.80
N ASN A 139 -7.13 -10.45 2.95
CA ASN A 139 -7.73 -11.74 3.25
C ASN A 139 -6.82 -12.53 4.20
N ASP A 140 -6.73 -12.07 5.45
CA ASP A 140 -5.89 -12.67 6.49
C ASP A 140 -6.19 -14.16 6.72
N THR A 141 -7.37 -14.66 6.31
CA THR A 141 -7.74 -16.08 6.44
C THR A 141 -6.89 -16.98 5.55
N LEU A 142 -6.47 -16.49 4.40
CA LEU A 142 -5.67 -17.23 3.42
C LEU A 142 -4.22 -16.73 3.33
N ALA A 143 -3.91 -15.62 3.97
CA ALA A 143 -2.57 -15.03 3.93
C ALA A 143 -1.57 -15.92 4.68
N VAL A 144 -0.40 -16.16 4.08
CA VAL A 144 0.77 -16.78 4.72
C VAL A 144 1.78 -15.68 5.06
N GLU A 145 2.52 -15.82 6.18
CA GLU A 145 3.43 -14.75 6.66
C GLU A 145 4.48 -14.32 5.62
N GLU A 146 4.84 -15.22 4.72
CA GLU A 146 5.83 -14.99 3.66
C GLU A 146 5.27 -14.20 2.46
N ILE A 147 3.93 -14.10 2.31
CA ILE A 147 3.24 -13.54 1.14
C ILE A 147 2.29 -12.40 1.54
N LYS A 148 2.40 -11.84 2.73
CA LYS A 148 1.57 -10.70 3.14
C LYS A 148 1.84 -9.49 2.25
N VAL A 149 0.80 -8.73 1.90
CA VAL A 149 0.91 -7.41 1.25
C VAL A 149 1.81 -6.48 2.09
N GLY A 150 2.16 -6.91 3.29
CA GLY A 150 3.08 -6.25 4.21
C GLY A 150 2.32 -5.45 5.27
N ASP A 151 1.41 -4.60 4.82
CA ASP A 151 0.52 -3.83 5.68
C ASP A 151 -0.57 -3.15 4.86
N ASN A 152 -1.63 -2.71 5.53
CA ASN A 152 -2.73 -2.03 4.88
C ASN A 152 -2.38 -0.60 4.39
N ASP A 153 -1.22 -0.02 4.77
CA ASP A 153 -0.73 1.23 4.19
C ASP A 153 -0.33 0.99 2.72
N THR A 154 0.43 -0.09 2.49
CA THR A 154 0.80 -0.54 1.13
C THR A 154 -0.46 -0.93 0.33
N LEU A 155 -1.38 -1.72 0.91
CA LEU A 155 -2.63 -2.09 0.26
C LEU A 155 -3.42 -0.86 -0.21
N ALA A 156 -3.55 0.18 0.64
CA ALA A 156 -4.24 1.41 0.29
C ALA A 156 -3.61 2.10 -0.93
N SER A 157 -2.29 2.14 -1.02
CA SER A 157 -1.60 2.73 -2.16
C SER A 157 -1.74 1.91 -3.44
N LEU A 158 -1.80 0.57 -3.35
CA LEU A 158 -2.03 -0.32 -4.49
C LEU A 158 -3.45 -0.22 -5.07
N VAL A 159 -4.41 0.22 -4.28
CA VAL A 159 -5.82 0.43 -4.70
C VAL A 159 -5.99 1.75 -5.48
N VAL A 160 -5.08 2.72 -5.35
CA VAL A 160 -5.15 4.04 -5.99
C VAL A 160 -5.65 4.01 -7.44
N PRO A 161 -5.06 3.20 -8.36
CA PRO A 161 -5.51 3.19 -9.76
C PRO A 161 -6.86 2.51 -9.98
N ALA A 162 -7.32 1.65 -9.07
CA ALA A 162 -8.62 0.98 -9.22
C ALA A 162 -9.80 1.94 -9.05
N VAL A 163 -9.60 3.01 -8.26
CA VAL A 163 -10.63 4.02 -7.97
C VAL A 163 -10.25 5.40 -8.52
N ASN A 164 -9.13 5.52 -9.24
CA ASN A 164 -8.57 6.80 -9.69
C ASN A 164 -8.51 7.79 -8.53
N ALA A 165 -7.92 7.37 -7.40
CA ALA A 165 -7.87 8.19 -6.21
C ALA A 165 -7.03 9.45 -6.42
N ASP A 166 -7.57 10.59 -6.00
CA ASP A 166 -6.86 11.86 -5.98
C ASP A 166 -5.99 11.98 -4.71
N MET A 167 -6.44 11.33 -3.62
CA MET A 167 -5.74 11.37 -2.35
C MET A 167 -5.91 10.08 -1.54
N VAL A 168 -4.86 9.70 -0.80
CA VAL A 168 -4.86 8.64 0.23
C VAL A 168 -4.65 9.28 1.59
N VAL A 169 -5.50 8.98 2.57
CA VAL A 169 -5.33 9.41 3.97
C VAL A 169 -5.05 8.20 4.84
N LEU A 170 -3.88 8.19 5.49
CA LEU A 170 -3.52 7.19 6.48
C LEU A 170 -3.89 7.70 7.87
N VAL A 171 -4.96 7.16 8.43
CA VAL A 171 -5.38 7.43 9.82
C VAL A 171 -4.59 6.51 10.74
N SER A 172 -3.81 7.11 11.63
CA SER A 172 -2.87 6.44 12.54
C SER A 172 -3.02 7.00 13.96
N ASP A 173 -2.21 6.51 14.88
CA ASP A 173 -2.08 6.99 16.27
C ASP A 173 -0.99 8.05 16.44
N ILE A 174 -0.31 8.42 15.35
CA ILE A 174 0.74 9.44 15.34
C ILE A 174 0.29 10.67 14.55
N ASP A 175 0.82 11.84 14.92
CA ASP A 175 0.45 13.11 14.27
C ASP A 175 0.95 13.25 12.84
N GLY A 176 1.98 12.48 12.43
CA GLY A 176 2.58 12.50 11.10
C GLY A 176 4.05 12.10 11.12
N LEU A 177 4.79 12.54 10.11
CA LEU A 177 6.24 12.34 10.00
C LEU A 177 6.99 13.42 10.80
N TYR A 178 7.94 13.00 11.62
CA TYR A 178 8.84 13.90 12.35
C TYR A 178 10.26 13.82 11.78
N ASP A 179 11.03 14.90 11.98
CA ASP A 179 12.44 14.97 11.60
C ASP A 179 13.34 14.05 12.44
N ASP A 180 12.87 13.61 13.60
CA ASP A 180 13.50 12.65 14.50
C ASP A 180 12.42 11.87 15.27
N ASN A 181 12.79 10.85 16.05
CA ASN A 181 11.86 10.07 16.84
C ASN A 181 11.29 10.88 18.02
N PRO A 182 10.00 11.25 18.03
CA PRO A 182 9.40 12.07 19.08
C PRO A 182 9.33 11.37 20.46
N HIS A 183 9.46 10.04 20.52
CA HIS A 183 9.49 9.32 21.80
C HIS A 183 10.84 9.42 22.50
N THR A 184 11.93 9.63 21.75
CA THR A 184 13.30 9.73 22.28
C THR A 184 13.81 11.16 22.28
N ASN A 185 13.39 11.97 21.32
CA ASN A 185 13.77 13.37 21.19
C ASN A 185 12.56 14.30 21.34
N LYS A 186 12.46 15.00 22.48
CA LYS A 186 11.40 15.98 22.76
C LYS A 186 11.41 17.20 21.85
N ASN A 187 12.52 17.44 21.14
CA ASN A 187 12.67 18.56 20.20
C ASN A 187 12.33 18.15 18.75
N ALA A 188 11.91 16.90 18.52
CA ALA A 188 11.49 16.44 17.21
C ALA A 188 10.34 17.30 16.69
N ARG A 189 10.45 17.73 15.42
CA ARG A 189 9.48 18.63 14.78
C ARG A 189 8.66 17.87 13.76
N LEU A 190 7.37 18.09 13.79
CA LEU A 190 6.44 17.53 12.80
C LEU A 190 6.69 18.18 11.43
N ILE A 191 6.95 17.35 10.42
CA ILE A 191 7.08 17.77 9.04
C ILE A 191 5.67 17.91 8.45
N ARG A 192 5.27 19.13 8.12
CA ARG A 192 3.90 19.41 7.64
C ARG A 192 3.69 19.07 6.17
N ASN A 193 4.70 19.34 5.33
CA ASN A 193 4.62 19.13 3.89
C ASN A 193 5.88 18.45 3.38
N VAL A 194 5.70 17.50 2.46
CA VAL A 194 6.77 16.75 1.79
C VAL A 194 6.54 16.85 0.29
N ASP A 195 7.41 17.58 -0.40
CA ASP A 195 7.30 17.82 -1.85
C ASP A 195 7.93 16.71 -2.71
N GLY A 196 8.34 15.62 -2.10
CA GLY A 196 8.90 14.45 -2.76
C GLY A 196 9.64 13.54 -1.79
N ILE A 197 9.70 12.25 -2.08
CA ILE A 197 10.34 11.25 -1.23
C ILE A 197 11.84 11.19 -1.55
N THR A 198 12.64 11.91 -0.76
CA THR A 198 14.10 11.89 -0.84
C THR A 198 14.71 10.78 0.02
N LYS A 199 15.99 10.46 -0.20
CA LYS A 199 16.72 9.52 0.67
C LYS A 199 16.75 9.98 2.14
N GLU A 200 16.70 11.27 2.38
CA GLU A 200 16.64 11.86 3.71
C GLU A 200 15.30 11.51 4.39
N ILE A 201 14.17 11.70 3.69
CA ILE A 201 12.85 11.31 4.16
C ILE A 201 12.79 9.80 4.43
N GLU A 202 13.36 8.96 3.55
CA GLU A 202 13.45 7.51 3.76
C GLU A 202 14.28 7.13 4.99
N SER A 203 15.35 7.89 5.31
CA SER A 203 16.19 7.64 6.48
C SER A 203 15.48 7.99 7.80
N MET A 204 14.79 9.13 7.86
CA MET A 204 13.98 9.54 9.02
C MET A 204 12.94 8.46 9.42
N ALA A 205 12.36 7.78 8.41
CA ALA A 205 11.40 6.70 8.65
C ALA A 205 12.02 5.45 9.30
N LYS A 206 13.31 5.18 9.08
CA LYS A 206 14.01 4.01 9.67
C LYS A 206 14.28 4.20 11.15
N ASP A 207 14.59 5.41 11.58
CA ASP A 207 14.94 5.73 12.96
C ASP A 207 13.67 5.82 13.86
N ALA A 208 12.50 6.01 13.26
CA ALA A 208 11.21 6.10 13.95
C ALA A 208 10.51 4.74 14.21
N SER A 209 11.18 3.59 13.98
CA SER A 209 10.55 2.28 14.13
C SER A 209 10.23 1.96 15.59
N SER A 210 8.94 1.92 15.95
CA SER A 210 8.46 1.40 17.23
C SER A 210 8.50 -0.13 17.23
N LYS A 211 8.83 -0.74 18.39
CA LYS A 211 8.88 -2.21 18.57
C LYS A 211 7.51 -2.91 18.55
N VAL A 212 6.41 -2.17 18.40
CA VAL A 212 5.04 -2.68 18.55
C VAL A 212 4.20 -2.23 17.37
N GLY A 213 4.08 -3.06 16.36
CA GLY A 213 3.17 -2.87 15.21
C GLY A 213 3.79 -3.29 13.87
N THR A 214 2.98 -3.93 13.01
CA THR A 214 3.39 -4.39 11.66
C THR A 214 3.48 -3.25 10.64
N GLY A 215 3.03 -2.02 10.97
CA GLY A 215 2.94 -0.85 10.10
C GLY A 215 3.71 0.34 10.68
N GLY A 216 5.04 0.36 10.61
CA GLY A 216 5.87 1.49 11.05
C GLY A 216 5.87 2.67 10.08
N MET A 217 6.63 3.75 10.41
CA MET A 217 6.78 4.91 9.52
C MET A 217 7.32 4.53 8.13
N ILE A 218 8.17 3.48 8.06
CA ILE A 218 8.71 2.94 6.80
C ILE A 218 7.61 2.54 5.83
N THR A 219 6.55 1.86 6.30
CA THR A 219 5.44 1.42 5.44
C THR A 219 4.65 2.61 4.92
N LYS A 220 4.47 3.65 5.74
CA LYS A 220 3.79 4.89 5.34
C LYS A 220 4.58 5.66 4.29
N ILE A 221 5.91 5.72 4.41
CA ILE A 221 6.77 6.34 3.38
C ILE A 221 6.77 5.53 2.08
N ARG A 222 6.75 4.19 2.16
CA ARG A 222 6.56 3.35 0.96
C ARG A 222 5.22 3.62 0.28
N ALA A 223 4.14 3.70 1.04
CA ALA A 223 2.83 4.05 0.51
C ALA A 223 2.83 5.43 -0.15
N ALA A 224 3.46 6.43 0.47
CA ALA A 224 3.62 7.76 -0.10
C ALA A 224 4.36 7.74 -1.45
N LYS A 225 5.42 6.93 -1.54
CA LYS A 225 6.18 6.77 -2.80
C LYS A 225 5.31 6.18 -3.91
N VAL A 226 4.53 5.14 -3.60
CA VAL A 226 3.58 4.54 -4.54
C VAL A 226 2.52 5.55 -4.97
N CYS A 227 1.94 6.32 -4.03
CA CYS A 227 0.98 7.37 -4.35
C CYS A 227 1.57 8.44 -5.27
N ASN A 228 2.78 8.92 -4.97
CA ASN A 228 3.46 9.92 -5.81
C ASN A 228 3.68 9.46 -7.24
N ASP A 229 4.02 8.17 -7.45
CA ASP A 229 4.20 7.62 -8.80
C ASP A 229 2.90 7.57 -9.61
N PHE A 230 1.75 7.66 -8.94
CA PHE A 230 0.44 7.82 -9.58
C PHE A 230 -0.02 9.29 -9.69
N GLY A 231 0.74 10.23 -9.15
CA GLY A 231 0.29 11.61 -9.03
C GLY A 231 -0.86 11.78 -8.04
N CYS A 232 -0.97 10.85 -7.07
CA CYS A 232 -1.95 10.86 -6.01
C CYS A 232 -1.35 11.48 -4.75
N ASP A 233 -2.04 12.42 -4.15
CA ASP A 233 -1.63 13.01 -2.87
C ASP A 233 -1.73 12.00 -1.74
N MET A 234 -0.97 12.19 -0.68
CA MET A 234 -1.14 11.39 0.53
C MET A 234 -1.06 12.25 1.79
N ALA A 235 -1.80 11.89 2.82
CA ALA A 235 -1.64 12.48 4.15
C ALA A 235 -1.56 11.40 5.24
N ILE A 236 -0.78 11.70 6.29
CA ILE A 236 -0.78 10.94 7.55
C ILE A 236 -1.41 11.84 8.60
N VAL A 237 -2.45 11.34 9.26
CA VAL A 237 -3.18 12.11 10.30
C VAL A 237 -3.42 11.26 11.54
N ASN A 238 -3.52 11.93 12.69
CA ASN A 238 -3.83 11.28 13.97
C ASN A 238 -5.34 11.10 14.14
N GLY A 239 -5.81 9.85 14.11
CA GLY A 239 -7.23 9.51 14.27
C GLY A 239 -7.82 9.81 15.64
N ASN A 240 -6.99 10.09 16.66
CA ASN A 240 -7.45 10.51 17.97
C ASN A 240 -7.80 12.01 18.02
N GLN A 241 -7.40 12.81 17.01
CA GLN A 241 -7.78 14.21 16.92
C GLN A 241 -9.23 14.33 16.43
N PRO A 242 -10.08 15.13 17.09
CA PRO A 242 -11.46 15.31 16.66
C PRO A 242 -11.50 15.98 15.28
N ASN A 243 -12.42 15.53 14.42
CA ASN A 243 -12.69 16.10 13.10
C ASN A 243 -11.48 16.15 12.14
N VAL A 244 -10.43 15.34 12.37
CA VAL A 244 -9.18 15.41 11.64
C VAL A 244 -9.34 15.21 10.13
N LEU A 245 -10.26 14.33 9.69
CA LEU A 245 -10.54 14.11 8.28
C LEU A 245 -11.26 15.33 7.67
N ILE A 246 -12.19 15.93 8.41
CA ILE A 246 -12.91 17.14 7.97
C ILE A 246 -11.91 18.29 7.84
N ASP A 247 -11.10 18.51 8.89
CA ASP A 247 -10.10 19.57 8.93
C ASP A 247 -9.09 19.44 7.78
N LEU A 248 -8.67 18.20 7.47
CA LEU A 248 -7.79 17.94 6.33
C LEU A 248 -8.46 18.35 5.01
N ILE A 249 -9.68 17.86 4.75
CA ILE A 249 -10.40 18.15 3.48
C ILE A 249 -10.77 19.63 3.36
N GLU A 250 -10.92 20.34 4.46
CA GLU A 250 -11.11 21.80 4.48
C GLU A 250 -9.79 22.58 4.31
N GLY A 251 -8.68 21.88 4.07
CA GLY A 251 -7.38 22.50 3.78
C GLY A 251 -6.64 23.01 5.02
N LYS A 252 -7.06 22.64 6.24
CA LYS A 252 -6.34 23.00 7.46
C LYS A 252 -5.00 22.26 7.54
N ASP A 253 -4.06 22.85 8.24
CA ASP A 253 -2.71 22.31 8.38
C ASP A 253 -2.67 21.22 9.48
N VAL A 254 -3.24 20.05 9.19
CA VAL A 254 -3.22 18.87 10.04
C VAL A 254 -2.32 17.78 9.46
N GLY A 255 -1.67 17.02 10.32
CA GLY A 255 -0.83 15.89 9.93
C GLY A 255 0.39 16.25 9.06
N THR A 256 0.89 15.26 8.32
CA THR A 256 1.90 15.41 7.27
C THR A 256 1.26 15.17 5.91
N TYR A 257 1.42 16.08 5.00
CA TYR A 257 0.93 16.01 3.62
C TYR A 257 2.09 15.73 2.65
N PHE A 258 1.89 14.80 1.76
CA PHE A 258 2.81 14.42 0.68
C PHE A 258 2.16 14.83 -0.63
N ASP A 259 2.82 15.76 -1.32
CA ASP A 259 2.34 16.28 -2.61
C ASP A 259 2.58 15.24 -3.71
N GLY A 260 1.51 14.81 -4.34
CA GLY A 260 1.51 13.87 -5.47
C GLY A 260 1.95 14.48 -6.80
N LYS A 261 2.69 15.61 -6.78
CA LYS A 261 3.20 16.21 -8.01
C LYS A 261 3.91 15.19 -8.88
N PRO A 262 3.48 15.02 -10.13
CA PRO A 262 4.02 14.00 -10.97
C PRO A 262 5.49 14.29 -11.28
N GLY A 263 6.37 13.51 -10.68
CA GLY A 263 7.66 13.25 -11.26
C GLY A 263 7.43 12.55 -12.61
N ARG A 264 7.75 11.30 -12.73
CA ARG A 264 7.48 10.50 -13.91
C ARG A 264 6.21 9.69 -13.66
N LEU A 265 5.04 10.13 -14.18
CA LEU A 265 3.82 9.32 -14.14
C LEU A 265 4.09 7.98 -14.80
N LEU A 266 4.02 6.91 -14.02
CA LEU A 266 4.10 5.55 -14.55
C LEU A 266 2.74 5.22 -15.21
N ASN A 267 2.79 4.60 -16.40
CA ASN A 267 1.55 4.03 -16.95
C ASN A 267 1.14 2.78 -16.16
N SER A 268 -0.12 2.33 -16.34
CA SER A 268 -0.68 1.20 -15.59
C SER A 268 0.17 -0.08 -15.69
N ARG A 269 0.85 -0.33 -16.83
CA ARG A 269 1.74 -1.48 -17.00
C ARG A 269 3.05 -1.33 -16.21
N GLN A 270 3.67 -0.16 -16.28
CA GLN A 270 4.89 0.14 -15.54
C GLN A 270 4.66 0.05 -14.04
N HIS A 271 3.52 0.58 -13.60
CA HIS A 271 3.13 0.53 -12.20
C HIS A 271 2.89 -0.91 -11.72
N TRP A 272 2.18 -1.72 -12.52
CA TRP A 272 1.97 -3.14 -12.20
C TRP A 272 3.31 -3.88 -12.06
N ILE A 273 4.26 -3.64 -12.96
CA ILE A 273 5.60 -4.23 -12.89
C ILE A 273 6.34 -3.79 -11.62
N MET A 274 6.29 -2.50 -11.27
CA MET A 274 7.08 -1.96 -10.15
C MET A 274 6.55 -2.33 -8.77
N TYR A 275 5.24 -2.29 -8.57
CA TYR A 275 4.66 -2.30 -7.22
C TYR A 275 3.71 -3.46 -6.94
N ARG A 276 3.06 -4.02 -7.97
CA ARG A 276 2.02 -5.03 -7.79
C ARG A 276 2.49 -6.45 -8.01
N SER A 277 3.61 -6.65 -8.70
CA SER A 277 4.17 -7.98 -8.97
C SER A 277 5.34 -8.30 -8.05
N MET A 278 5.31 -9.47 -7.42
CA MET A 278 6.50 -10.01 -6.74
C MET A 278 7.52 -10.53 -7.75
N PRO A 279 8.77 -10.06 -7.69
CA PRO A 279 9.81 -10.61 -8.56
C PRO A 279 10.06 -12.08 -8.22
N LYS A 280 10.07 -12.94 -9.26
CA LYS A 280 10.31 -14.38 -9.11
C LYS A 280 11.79 -14.73 -9.15
N GLY A 281 12.64 -13.73 -9.40
CA GLY A 281 14.10 -13.87 -9.43
C GLY A 281 14.79 -12.54 -9.61
N THR A 282 16.13 -12.60 -9.69
CA THR A 282 16.99 -11.43 -9.82
C THR A 282 18.03 -11.67 -10.91
N ILE A 283 18.27 -10.66 -11.73
CA ILE A 283 19.37 -10.64 -12.69
C ILE A 283 20.39 -9.58 -12.24
N VAL A 284 21.64 -10.00 -12.07
CA VAL A 284 22.78 -9.10 -11.81
C VAL A 284 23.38 -8.67 -13.12
N VAL A 285 23.63 -7.37 -13.29
CA VAL A 285 24.16 -6.81 -14.55
C VAL A 285 25.48 -6.07 -14.32
N ASP A 286 26.26 -5.95 -15.42
CA ASP A 286 27.50 -5.19 -15.44
C ASP A 286 27.26 -3.66 -15.51
N GLU A 287 28.33 -2.89 -15.39
CA GLU A 287 28.27 -1.40 -15.43
C GLU A 287 27.85 -0.87 -16.82
N GLY A 288 28.12 -1.60 -17.90
CA GLY A 288 27.67 -1.25 -19.26
C GLY A 288 26.15 -1.37 -19.40
N ALA A 289 25.60 -2.50 -18.99
CA ALA A 289 24.15 -2.73 -18.97
C ALA A 289 23.43 -1.79 -17.98
N LYS A 290 24.01 -1.54 -16.80
CA LYS A 290 23.51 -0.55 -15.84
C LYS A 290 23.38 0.82 -16.48
N LYS A 291 24.42 1.31 -17.17
CA LYS A 291 24.37 2.59 -17.88
C LYS A 291 23.30 2.60 -18.98
N ALA A 292 23.21 1.53 -19.78
CA ALA A 292 22.22 1.42 -20.85
C ALA A 292 20.77 1.43 -20.31
N LEU A 293 20.50 0.71 -19.24
CA LEU A 293 19.17 0.65 -18.60
C LEU A 293 18.78 1.99 -17.98
N VAL A 294 19.66 2.58 -17.15
CA VAL A 294 19.32 3.76 -16.32
C VAL A 294 19.37 5.05 -17.14
N THR A 295 20.36 5.20 -18.05
CA THR A 295 20.57 6.45 -18.78
C THR A 295 19.90 6.45 -20.16
N CYS A 296 19.95 5.32 -20.87
CA CYS A 296 19.44 5.22 -22.23
C CYS A 296 18.06 4.57 -22.32
N HIS A 297 17.51 4.09 -21.21
CA HIS A 297 16.23 3.36 -21.13
C HIS A 297 16.13 2.20 -22.15
N SER A 298 17.23 1.53 -22.41
CA SER A 298 17.33 0.41 -23.35
C SER A 298 16.85 -0.89 -22.72
N SER A 299 16.49 -1.86 -23.54
CA SER A 299 16.23 -3.23 -23.06
C SER A 299 17.53 -3.90 -22.60
N LEU A 300 17.43 -4.78 -21.59
CA LEU A 300 18.54 -5.61 -21.15
C LEU A 300 18.83 -6.67 -22.20
N LEU A 301 20.09 -6.73 -22.64
CA LEU A 301 20.59 -7.76 -23.53
C LEU A 301 21.39 -8.81 -22.75
N PRO A 302 21.46 -10.08 -23.22
CA PRO A 302 22.17 -11.15 -22.55
C PRO A 302 23.64 -10.86 -22.26
N LYS A 303 24.31 -10.09 -23.14
CA LYS A 303 25.72 -9.70 -23.01
C LYS A 303 26.03 -8.97 -21.69
N GLY A 304 25.09 -8.19 -21.19
CA GLY A 304 25.27 -7.44 -19.94
C GLY A 304 24.89 -8.20 -18.65
N ILE A 305 24.51 -9.48 -18.76
CA ILE A 305 24.09 -10.31 -17.64
C ILE A 305 25.29 -11.01 -17.02
N ILE A 306 25.54 -10.80 -15.75
CA ILE A 306 26.60 -11.46 -14.96
C ILE A 306 26.07 -12.72 -14.28
N GLU A 307 24.91 -12.61 -13.61
CA GLU A 307 24.35 -13.67 -12.76
C GLU A 307 22.83 -13.72 -12.84
N VAL A 308 22.27 -14.93 -12.68
CA VAL A 308 20.82 -15.18 -12.63
C VAL A 308 20.51 -15.90 -11.33
N ARG A 309 19.70 -15.29 -10.47
CA ARG A 309 19.28 -15.82 -9.17
C ARG A 309 17.79 -16.14 -9.17
N GLY A 310 17.43 -17.27 -8.60
CA GLY A 310 16.05 -17.77 -8.56
C GLY A 310 15.66 -18.56 -9.82
N ASN A 311 14.42 -19.06 -9.82
CA ASN A 311 13.83 -19.81 -10.92
C ASN A 311 12.56 -19.10 -11.37
N PHE A 312 12.51 -18.72 -12.63
CA PHE A 312 11.38 -18.00 -13.21
C PHE A 312 11.13 -18.43 -14.66
N LEU A 313 9.89 -18.26 -15.09
CA LEU A 313 9.41 -18.61 -16.43
C LEU A 313 9.29 -17.35 -17.30
N ILE A 314 9.08 -17.56 -18.60
CA ILE A 314 8.77 -16.50 -19.57
C ILE A 314 7.58 -15.66 -19.07
N SER A 315 7.65 -14.35 -19.30
CA SER A 315 6.63 -13.36 -18.91
C SER A 315 6.49 -13.13 -17.39
N GLN A 316 7.35 -13.72 -16.57
CA GLN A 316 7.42 -13.38 -15.15
C GLN A 316 8.24 -12.12 -14.90
N ILE A 317 7.99 -11.50 -13.75
CA ILE A 317 8.67 -10.27 -13.33
C ILE A 317 9.91 -10.64 -12.52
N ILE A 318 11.00 -9.92 -12.79
CA ILE A 318 12.28 -10.07 -12.09
C ILE A 318 12.84 -8.70 -11.68
N ASP A 319 13.68 -8.70 -10.65
CA ASP A 319 14.50 -7.55 -10.31
C ASP A 319 15.81 -7.56 -11.08
N ILE A 320 16.27 -6.38 -11.48
CA ILE A 320 17.57 -6.16 -12.11
C ILE A 320 18.39 -5.32 -11.16
N VAL A 321 19.54 -5.87 -10.74
CA VAL A 321 20.43 -5.24 -9.74
C VAL A 321 21.84 -5.06 -10.31
N ASP A 322 22.60 -4.13 -9.74
CA ASP A 322 24.04 -4.02 -10.00
C ASP A 322 24.85 -5.02 -9.16
N GLY A 323 26.18 -5.06 -9.36
CA GLY A 323 27.09 -5.94 -8.63
C GLY A 323 27.15 -5.72 -7.12
N ASN A 324 26.54 -4.64 -6.61
CA ASN A 324 26.40 -4.32 -5.19
C ASN A 324 24.99 -4.56 -4.66
N ASP A 325 24.15 -5.32 -5.37
CA ASP A 325 22.75 -5.60 -5.07
C ASP A 325 21.83 -4.35 -4.98
N ASN A 326 22.22 -3.22 -5.59
CA ASN A 326 21.34 -2.08 -5.70
C ASN A 326 20.31 -2.32 -6.82
N LEU A 327 19.03 -2.17 -6.50
CA LEU A 327 17.94 -2.29 -7.47
C LEU A 327 18.04 -1.18 -8.53
N LEU A 328 18.18 -1.56 -9.78
CA LEU A 328 18.26 -0.66 -10.94
C LEU A 328 16.92 -0.54 -11.67
N ALA A 329 16.25 -1.67 -11.85
CA ALA A 329 15.00 -1.76 -12.58
C ALA A 329 14.24 -3.03 -12.19
N ARG A 330 12.97 -3.06 -12.55
CA ARG A 330 12.13 -4.26 -12.52
C ARG A 330 11.50 -4.43 -13.89
N GLY A 331 11.43 -5.68 -14.38
CA GLY A 331 10.95 -5.91 -15.74
C GLY A 331 10.41 -7.32 -15.94
N MET A 332 9.68 -7.47 -17.04
CA MET A 332 9.17 -8.75 -17.51
C MET A 332 10.20 -9.40 -18.41
N VAL A 333 10.47 -10.68 -18.22
CA VAL A 333 11.43 -11.44 -19.01
C VAL A 333 10.78 -12.11 -20.23
N ASN A 334 11.57 -12.20 -21.33
CA ASN A 334 11.18 -12.90 -22.54
C ASN A 334 11.72 -14.34 -22.60
N TYR A 335 12.57 -14.72 -21.66
CA TYR A 335 13.20 -16.03 -21.55
C TYR A 335 13.08 -16.54 -20.11
N SER A 336 13.05 -17.86 -19.93
CA SER A 336 13.10 -18.48 -18.60
C SER A 336 14.48 -18.31 -17.96
N SER A 337 14.56 -18.53 -16.64
CA SER A 337 15.83 -18.49 -15.91
C SER A 337 16.89 -19.46 -16.50
N ASP A 338 16.45 -20.62 -16.99
CA ASP A 338 17.34 -21.62 -17.53
C ASP A 338 17.88 -21.20 -18.89
N GLU A 339 17.02 -20.68 -19.77
CA GLU A 339 17.44 -20.09 -21.05
C GLU A 339 18.38 -18.91 -20.84
N ILE A 340 18.10 -18.01 -19.91
CA ILE A 340 18.99 -16.86 -19.63
C ILE A 340 20.35 -17.34 -19.10
N ARG A 341 20.42 -18.41 -18.31
CA ARG A 341 21.70 -18.99 -17.86
C ARG A 341 22.53 -19.51 -19.01
N LEU A 342 21.90 -20.00 -20.08
CA LEU A 342 22.61 -20.48 -21.29
C LEU A 342 23.11 -19.32 -22.16
N ILE A 343 22.31 -18.26 -22.32
CA ILE A 343 22.63 -17.16 -23.25
C ILE A 343 23.34 -15.97 -22.59
N LYS A 344 23.51 -15.96 -21.27
CA LYS A 344 24.17 -14.86 -20.54
C LYS A 344 25.60 -14.64 -21.10
N GLY A 345 25.95 -13.38 -21.34
CA GLY A 345 27.24 -12.97 -21.89
C GLY A 345 27.35 -13.07 -23.42
N LEU A 346 26.36 -13.67 -24.10
CA LEU A 346 26.35 -13.79 -25.57
C LEU A 346 25.83 -12.51 -26.25
N ASN A 347 26.28 -12.28 -27.48
CA ASN A 347 25.67 -11.26 -28.33
C ASN A 347 24.33 -11.78 -28.89
N THR A 348 23.46 -10.86 -29.28
CA THR A 348 22.09 -11.19 -29.74
C THR A 348 22.10 -12.11 -30.97
N SER A 349 23.13 -12.01 -31.86
CA SER A 349 23.29 -12.87 -33.02
C SER A 349 23.66 -14.32 -32.69
N GLU A 350 24.11 -14.60 -31.48
CA GLU A 350 24.57 -15.93 -31.06
C GLU A 350 23.45 -16.70 -30.32
N ILE A 351 22.32 -16.05 -30.04
CA ILE A 351 21.22 -16.64 -29.26
C ILE A 351 20.52 -17.76 -30.05
N GLU A 352 20.28 -17.56 -31.36
CA GLU A 352 19.58 -18.53 -32.22
C GLU A 352 20.38 -19.82 -32.38
N ASP A 353 21.70 -19.79 -32.16
CA ASP A 353 22.55 -20.99 -32.21
C ASP A 353 22.51 -21.80 -30.88
N VAL A 354 21.95 -21.23 -29.79
CA VAL A 354 21.98 -21.80 -28.43
C VAL A 354 20.58 -22.20 -27.96
N LEU A 355 19.55 -21.48 -28.36
CA LEU A 355 18.14 -21.73 -28.06
C LEU A 355 17.37 -22.16 -29.31
#